data_b1f3bc45b92f4a8e8c563d23b151ca13
#
_entry.id   b1f3bc45b92f4a8e8c563d23b151ca13
#
_cell.length_a   1.000
_cell.length_b   1.000
_cell.length_c   1.000
_cell.angle_alpha   90.00
_cell.angle_beta   90.00
_cell.angle_gamma   90.00
#
_symmetry.space_group_name_H-M   'P 1'
#
loop_
_entity.id
_entity.type
_entity.pdbx_description
1 polymer ?
#
loop_
_entity_poly.entity_id
_entity_poly.type
_entity_poly.pdbx_seq_one_letter_code
_entity_poly.pdbx_strand_id
1 'polypeptide(L)'
;GPAVMFGLGGIFTEALADTAFRIAPLDRQEAKRMIGEISSRKLLGNFRGEAPVDSERLADVLLGLSRLGLERPDIREVDVNPLIATPKGNIVAVDALVVLDEAPSASGAAAGGKGKQKRQAEIRAALDEMANAKSVAVVGATRPEANGFSGMFGCMRNFGYRGRLYPVNPRLQDIDGIRAYPNLSSLPEIADLVIISVPAPRVADILRECAATGHKNIHIFSSGFKETGEEEGIRLQKEIETVAAEGGLRVIGPNCMGFYVPKNRMLTWENASTKTGPVSLISQSGGNAQDFSNYLTDVYDIGFAKSISYGNALTLDSTDFLDYLARDRETGIITMYLEGVKDGRLLLEQVKKINRLKPVIIYKSGLTESGARAVSSHTGSLAGGEKIWK
;
A
#
# COMPACT_ATOMS: atom_id res chain seq x y z
N GLY A 1 5.37 5.46 -9.25
CA GLY A 1 6.25 5.94 -10.33
C GLY A 1 5.99 7.40 -10.63
N PRO A 2 6.89 8.10 -11.34
CA PRO A 2 6.70 9.50 -11.67
C PRO A 2 5.47 9.70 -12.55
N ALA A 3 4.73 10.78 -12.31
CA ALA A 3 3.59 11.21 -13.11
C ALA A 3 3.99 12.39 -13.97
N VAL A 4 3.56 12.39 -15.23
CA VAL A 4 3.71 13.51 -16.15
C VAL A 4 2.38 14.23 -16.26
N MET A 5 2.40 15.54 -16.03
CA MET A 5 1.25 16.42 -16.18
C MET A 5 1.43 17.32 -17.40
N PHE A 6 0.35 17.56 -18.11
CA PHE A 6 0.27 18.53 -19.20
C PHE A 6 -0.99 19.37 -19.06
N GLY A 7 -0.89 20.66 -19.26
CA GLY A 7 -2.01 21.59 -19.23
C GLY A 7 -1.66 22.95 -19.81
N LEU A 8 -2.65 23.82 -19.99
CA LEU A 8 -2.39 25.22 -20.29
C LEU A 8 -1.68 25.91 -19.12
N GLY A 9 -0.56 26.56 -19.39
CA GLY A 9 0.17 27.35 -18.40
C GLY A 9 -0.50 28.69 -18.06
N GLY A 10 0.08 29.39 -17.09
CA GLY A 10 -0.34 30.73 -16.65
C GLY A 10 -1.41 30.71 -15.56
N ILE A 11 -1.87 31.92 -15.18
CA ILE A 11 -2.82 32.17 -14.07
C ILE A 11 -4.18 31.45 -14.23
N PHE A 12 -4.51 30.96 -15.41
CA PHE A 12 -5.75 30.24 -15.68
C PHE A 12 -5.67 28.74 -15.39
N THR A 13 -4.49 28.18 -15.21
CA THR A 13 -4.30 26.73 -14.96
C THR A 13 -5.00 26.29 -13.69
N GLU A 14 -4.83 27.08 -12.62
CA GLU A 14 -5.46 26.80 -11.31
C GLU A 14 -6.98 26.97 -11.37
N ALA A 15 -7.45 28.00 -12.09
CA ALA A 15 -8.87 28.29 -12.18
C ALA A 15 -9.68 27.32 -13.04
N LEU A 16 -9.06 26.80 -14.13
CA LEU A 16 -9.74 25.94 -15.09
C LEU A 16 -9.49 24.45 -14.84
N ALA A 17 -8.45 24.10 -14.06
CA ALA A 17 -8.02 22.72 -13.80
C ALA A 17 -7.93 21.83 -15.04
N ASP A 18 -7.61 22.45 -16.22
CA ASP A 18 -7.58 21.80 -17.54
C ASP A 18 -6.22 21.14 -17.75
N THR A 19 -6.08 19.97 -17.14
CA THR A 19 -4.82 19.21 -17.13
C THR A 19 -5.06 17.75 -17.44
N ALA A 20 -4.11 17.11 -18.13
CA ALA A 20 -4.04 15.67 -18.36
C ALA A 20 -2.85 15.07 -17.60
N PHE A 21 -2.99 13.85 -17.09
CA PHE A 21 -1.95 13.14 -16.34
C PHE A 21 -1.70 11.75 -16.91
N ARG A 22 -0.44 11.30 -16.87
CA ARG A 22 -0.05 9.92 -17.16
C ARG A 22 1.09 9.46 -16.25
N ILE A 23 1.11 8.18 -15.95
CA ILE A 23 2.23 7.56 -15.21
C ILE A 23 3.32 7.18 -16.22
N ALA A 24 4.57 7.57 -15.95
CA ALA A 24 5.72 7.19 -16.77
C ALA A 24 6.00 5.67 -16.73
N PRO A 25 6.53 5.08 -17.82
CA PRO A 25 6.90 5.70 -19.10
C PRO A 25 5.71 5.98 -19.98
N LEU A 26 5.77 7.10 -20.69
CA LEU A 26 4.84 7.38 -21.79
C LEU A 26 5.35 6.78 -23.10
N ASP A 27 4.43 6.31 -23.93
CA ASP A 27 4.68 6.14 -25.33
C ASP A 27 4.21 7.37 -26.13
N ARG A 28 4.57 7.43 -27.42
CA ARG A 28 4.22 8.57 -28.27
C ARG A 28 2.71 8.72 -28.47
N GLN A 29 1.99 7.62 -28.49
CA GLN A 29 0.55 7.64 -28.66
C GLN A 29 -0.15 8.19 -27.41
N GLU A 30 0.33 7.81 -26.22
CA GLU A 30 -0.17 8.35 -24.95
C GLU A 30 0.15 9.84 -24.79
N ALA A 31 1.36 10.30 -25.16
CA ALA A 31 1.71 11.71 -25.16
C ALA A 31 0.76 12.52 -26.07
N LYS A 32 0.46 12.02 -27.26
CA LYS A 32 -0.51 12.67 -28.18
C LYS A 32 -1.94 12.66 -27.62
N ARG A 33 -2.35 11.59 -26.94
CA ARG A 33 -3.65 11.56 -26.26
C ARG A 33 -3.73 12.61 -25.16
N MET A 34 -2.70 12.75 -24.32
CA MET A 34 -2.65 13.79 -23.30
C MET A 34 -2.86 15.20 -23.89
N ILE A 35 -2.18 15.51 -24.99
CA ILE A 35 -2.34 16.79 -25.70
C ILE A 35 -3.79 16.97 -26.19
N GLY A 36 -4.41 15.90 -26.66
CA GLY A 36 -5.79 15.91 -27.15
C GLY A 36 -6.88 15.94 -26.06
N GLU A 37 -6.55 15.57 -24.84
CA GLU A 37 -7.51 15.46 -23.71
C GLU A 37 -7.81 16.81 -23.04
N ILE A 38 -6.91 17.79 -23.10
CA ILE A 38 -7.17 19.09 -22.50
C ILE A 38 -8.30 19.81 -23.26
N SER A 39 -9.22 20.43 -22.52
CA SER A 39 -10.39 21.13 -23.11
C SER A 39 -9.94 22.32 -23.96
N SER A 40 -8.85 22.94 -23.56
CA SER A 40 -8.23 24.10 -24.21
C SER A 40 -7.39 23.76 -25.46
N ARG A 41 -7.35 22.49 -25.90
CA ARG A 41 -6.59 22.03 -27.08
C ARG A 41 -6.83 22.87 -28.36
N LYS A 42 -7.99 23.53 -28.46
CA LYS A 42 -8.29 24.43 -29.59
C LYS A 42 -7.31 25.58 -29.71
N LEU A 43 -6.71 26.01 -28.57
CA LEU A 43 -5.68 27.06 -28.55
C LEU A 43 -4.33 26.59 -29.11
N LEU A 44 -4.12 25.27 -29.19
CA LEU A 44 -2.92 24.68 -29.82
C LEU A 44 -3.05 24.59 -31.35
N GLY A 45 -4.23 24.82 -31.92
CA GLY A 45 -4.50 24.85 -33.33
C GLY A 45 -4.26 26.24 -33.94
N ASN A 46 -4.78 26.46 -35.16
CA ASN A 46 -4.81 27.78 -35.77
C ASN A 46 -5.65 28.76 -34.97
N PHE A 47 -5.00 29.64 -34.25
CA PHE A 47 -5.67 30.61 -33.39
C PHE A 47 -5.19 32.02 -33.71
N ARG A 48 -6.12 32.92 -34.00
CA ARG A 48 -5.84 34.34 -34.36
C ARG A 48 -4.80 34.55 -35.50
N GLY A 49 -4.72 33.60 -36.45
CA GLY A 49 -3.78 33.70 -37.56
C GLY A 49 -2.36 33.21 -37.29
N GLU A 50 -2.10 32.66 -36.10
CA GLU A 50 -0.83 32.02 -35.79
C GLU A 50 -0.81 30.55 -36.25
N ALA A 51 0.37 30.04 -36.56
CA ALA A 51 0.54 28.65 -36.95
C ALA A 51 0.18 27.70 -35.78
N PRO A 52 -0.37 26.50 -36.10
CA PRO A 52 -0.65 25.52 -35.05
C PRO A 52 0.65 25.11 -34.34
N VAL A 53 0.53 24.82 -33.06
CA VAL A 53 1.65 24.32 -32.25
C VAL A 53 2.11 22.97 -32.80
N ASP A 54 3.43 22.80 -32.89
CA ASP A 54 4.03 21.53 -33.31
C ASP A 54 3.77 20.45 -32.27
N SER A 55 2.71 19.66 -32.47
CA SER A 55 2.28 18.60 -31.56
C SER A 55 3.28 17.44 -31.45
N GLU A 56 4.13 17.22 -32.48
CA GLU A 56 5.18 16.21 -32.40
C GLU A 56 6.28 16.64 -31.43
N ARG A 57 6.73 17.90 -31.52
CA ARG A 57 7.70 18.46 -30.58
C ARG A 57 7.15 18.53 -29.15
N LEU A 58 5.85 18.84 -28.99
CA LEU A 58 5.21 18.83 -27.69
C LEU A 58 5.18 17.41 -27.10
N ALA A 59 4.89 16.40 -27.93
CA ALA A 59 4.98 15.00 -27.52
C ALA A 59 6.42 14.60 -27.15
N ASP A 60 7.45 15.11 -27.88
CA ASP A 60 8.85 14.86 -27.53
C ASP A 60 9.23 15.43 -26.15
N VAL A 61 8.71 16.60 -25.80
CA VAL A 61 8.92 17.19 -24.45
C VAL A 61 8.31 16.28 -23.37
N LEU A 62 7.07 15.82 -23.56
CA LEU A 62 6.40 14.92 -22.61
C LEU A 62 7.15 13.59 -22.45
N LEU A 63 7.63 13.02 -23.56
CA LEU A 63 8.47 11.82 -23.55
C LEU A 63 9.80 12.05 -22.85
N GLY A 64 10.41 13.21 -23.05
CA GLY A 64 11.65 13.63 -22.37
C GLY A 64 11.47 13.72 -20.85
N LEU A 65 10.41 14.38 -20.38
CA LEU A 65 10.05 14.45 -18.97
C LEU A 65 9.76 13.09 -18.36
N SER A 66 9.01 12.26 -19.10
CA SER A 66 8.72 10.87 -18.69
C SER A 66 10.00 10.04 -18.51
N ARG A 67 10.96 10.17 -19.43
CA ARG A 67 12.26 9.50 -19.35
C ARG A 67 13.09 10.02 -18.19
N LEU A 68 13.16 11.35 -18.04
CA LEU A 68 13.90 12.01 -16.98
C LEU A 68 13.45 11.53 -15.59
N GLY A 69 12.14 11.48 -15.34
CA GLY A 69 11.60 10.99 -14.07
C GLY A 69 11.91 9.52 -13.76
N LEU A 70 12.19 8.70 -14.80
CA LEU A 70 12.57 7.30 -14.63
C LEU A 70 14.08 7.11 -14.44
N GLU A 71 14.90 7.90 -15.13
CA GLU A 71 16.36 7.79 -15.14
C GLU A 71 17.03 8.52 -13.96
N ARG A 72 16.33 9.52 -13.38
CA ARG A 72 16.84 10.37 -12.29
C ARG A 72 15.91 10.29 -11.06
N PRO A 73 16.05 9.23 -10.25
CA PRO A 73 15.24 9.03 -9.04
C PRO A 73 15.53 10.05 -7.93
N ASP A 74 16.60 10.80 -8.03
CA ASP A 74 16.96 11.92 -7.17
C ASP A 74 16.17 13.20 -7.50
N ILE A 75 15.45 13.24 -8.61
CA ILE A 75 14.57 14.37 -8.96
C ILE A 75 13.17 14.09 -8.40
N ARG A 76 12.73 14.94 -7.47
CA ARG A 76 11.40 14.92 -6.88
C ARG A 76 10.34 15.53 -7.78
N GLU A 77 10.71 16.64 -8.43
CA GLU A 77 9.77 17.42 -9.25
C GLU A 77 10.52 18.16 -10.35
N VAL A 78 9.88 18.24 -11.53
CA VAL A 78 10.30 19.09 -12.65
C VAL A 78 9.08 19.88 -13.10
N ASP A 79 9.14 21.19 -13.02
CA ASP A 79 8.15 22.10 -13.60
C ASP A 79 8.78 22.85 -14.77
N VAL A 80 8.16 22.75 -15.95
CA VAL A 80 8.55 23.52 -17.15
C VAL A 80 7.40 24.47 -17.44
N ASN A 81 7.47 25.68 -16.96
CA ASN A 81 6.37 26.63 -16.97
C ASN A 81 6.85 28.09 -17.07
N PRO A 82 6.53 28.77 -18.21
CA PRO A 82 5.74 28.26 -19.32
C PRO A 82 6.55 27.65 -20.47
N LEU A 83 5.87 26.72 -21.19
CA LEU A 83 6.22 26.41 -22.56
C LEU A 83 5.48 27.40 -23.49
N ILE A 84 6.18 28.23 -24.21
CA ILE A 84 5.59 29.23 -25.11
C ILE A 84 5.60 28.70 -26.55
N ALA A 85 4.44 28.76 -27.20
CA ALA A 85 4.34 28.57 -28.64
C ALA A 85 4.69 29.87 -29.36
N THR A 86 5.64 29.83 -30.28
CA THR A 86 5.96 30.97 -31.13
C THR A 86 4.92 31.14 -32.26
N PRO A 87 4.82 32.31 -32.91
CA PRO A 87 3.90 32.52 -34.05
C PRO A 87 4.11 31.55 -35.19
N LYS A 88 5.29 30.90 -35.29
CA LYS A 88 5.62 29.87 -36.29
C LYS A 88 5.29 28.44 -35.80
N GLY A 89 4.64 28.27 -34.63
CA GLY A 89 4.28 26.98 -34.07
C GLY A 89 5.40 26.24 -33.34
N ASN A 90 6.61 26.81 -33.25
CA ASN A 90 7.70 26.22 -32.47
C ASN A 90 7.45 26.39 -30.94
N ILE A 91 7.99 25.45 -30.15
CA ILE A 91 7.87 25.46 -28.70
C ILE A 91 9.19 25.86 -28.07
N VAL A 92 9.13 26.76 -27.09
CA VAL A 92 10.29 27.24 -26.31
C VAL A 92 9.97 27.15 -24.83
N ALA A 93 10.79 26.43 -24.06
CA ALA A 93 10.76 26.50 -22.62
C ALA A 93 11.38 27.81 -22.16
N VAL A 94 10.65 28.60 -21.37
CA VAL A 94 11.11 29.91 -20.89
C VAL A 94 11.68 29.78 -19.50
N ASP A 95 11.09 28.91 -18.69
CA ASP A 95 11.55 28.63 -17.32
C ASP A 95 11.39 27.16 -17.00
N ALA A 96 12.27 26.66 -16.12
CA ALA A 96 12.21 25.30 -15.61
C ALA A 96 12.73 25.25 -14.17
N LEU A 97 11.94 24.66 -13.30
CA LEU A 97 12.29 24.36 -11.92
C LEU A 97 12.56 22.87 -11.75
N VAL A 98 13.67 22.51 -11.13
CA VAL A 98 14.00 21.13 -10.76
C VAL A 98 14.21 21.06 -9.27
N VAL A 99 13.43 20.23 -8.59
CA VAL A 99 13.55 19.97 -7.15
C VAL A 99 14.22 18.63 -6.96
N LEU A 100 15.31 18.60 -6.22
CA LEU A 100 16.04 17.36 -5.88
C LEU A 100 15.68 16.91 -4.47
N ASP A 101 15.68 15.61 -4.24
CA ASP A 101 15.62 15.04 -2.90
C ASP A 101 17.00 15.15 -2.22
N GLU A 102 17.03 15.62 -0.96
CA GLU A 102 18.28 15.77 -0.20
C GLU A 102 18.96 14.44 0.16
N ALA A 103 18.28 13.32 0.02
CA ALA A 103 18.83 11.98 0.13
C ALA A 103 18.09 11.01 -0.82
N PRO A 104 18.79 10.20 -1.62
CA PRO A 104 18.14 9.19 -2.43
C PRO A 104 17.47 8.17 -1.51
N SER A 105 16.14 8.09 -1.55
CA SER A 105 15.43 7.00 -0.91
C SER A 105 15.91 5.69 -1.56
N ALA A 106 16.50 4.82 -0.78
CA ALA A 106 17.05 3.51 -1.21
C ALA A 106 15.97 2.50 -1.63
N SER A 107 14.91 2.96 -2.28
CA SER A 107 13.83 2.13 -2.81
C SER A 107 13.90 2.10 -4.34
N GLY A 108 14.79 1.29 -4.91
CA GLY A 108 14.75 1.06 -6.35
C GLY A 108 16.07 0.78 -7.05
N ALA A 109 17.07 0.20 -6.37
CA ALA A 109 18.18 -0.39 -7.11
C ALA A 109 17.62 -1.51 -7.99
N ALA A 110 17.79 -1.36 -9.30
CA ALA A 110 17.40 -2.32 -10.34
C ALA A 110 18.04 -3.70 -10.08
N ALA A 111 17.37 -4.52 -9.29
CA ALA A 111 17.64 -5.95 -9.29
C ALA A 111 17.23 -6.46 -10.67
N GLY A 112 18.16 -7.02 -11.43
CA GLY A 112 17.88 -7.58 -12.75
C GLY A 112 16.68 -8.52 -12.69
N GLY A 113 15.91 -8.64 -13.77
CA GLY A 113 14.58 -9.27 -13.81
C GLY A 113 14.47 -10.64 -13.09
N LYS A 114 15.56 -11.44 -13.04
CA LYS A 114 15.61 -12.70 -12.30
C LYS A 114 15.59 -12.50 -10.76
N GLY A 115 16.25 -11.47 -10.25
CA GLY A 115 16.24 -11.16 -8.82
C GLY A 115 14.88 -10.68 -8.34
N LYS A 116 14.19 -9.86 -9.13
CA LYS A 116 12.82 -9.36 -8.84
C LYS A 116 11.82 -10.53 -8.81
N GLN A 117 11.89 -11.46 -9.75
CA GLN A 117 11.01 -12.63 -9.79
C GLN A 117 11.23 -13.57 -8.59
N LYS A 118 12.50 -13.79 -8.17
CA LYS A 118 12.84 -14.60 -7.00
C LYS A 118 12.27 -13.97 -5.73
N ARG A 119 12.50 -12.66 -5.51
CA ARG A 119 11.94 -11.93 -4.37
C ARG A 119 10.40 -12.00 -4.31
N GLN A 120 9.72 -11.83 -5.43
CA GLN A 120 8.25 -11.97 -5.48
C GLN A 120 7.78 -13.39 -5.14
N ALA A 121 8.50 -14.42 -5.58
CA ALA A 121 8.17 -15.80 -5.21
C ALA A 121 8.35 -16.05 -3.70
N GLU A 122 9.39 -15.51 -3.09
CA GLU A 122 9.65 -15.60 -1.64
C GLU A 122 8.57 -14.85 -0.83
N ILE A 123 8.14 -13.67 -1.29
CA ILE A 123 7.06 -12.92 -0.66
C ILE A 123 5.74 -13.70 -0.73
N ARG A 124 5.40 -14.26 -1.89
CA ARG A 124 4.18 -15.09 -2.03
C ARG A 124 4.18 -16.30 -1.10
N ALA A 125 5.31 -17.00 -1.01
CA ALA A 125 5.45 -18.14 -0.11
C ALA A 125 5.26 -17.74 1.35
N ALA A 126 5.83 -16.60 1.75
CA ALA A 126 5.66 -16.06 3.09
C ALA A 126 4.21 -15.63 3.40
N LEU A 127 3.54 -14.97 2.45
CA LEU A 127 2.12 -14.61 2.60
C LEU A 127 1.22 -15.84 2.68
N ASP A 128 1.53 -16.88 1.92
CA ASP A 128 0.81 -18.16 2.02
C ASP A 128 1.04 -18.83 3.38
N GLU A 129 2.27 -18.83 3.88
CA GLU A 129 2.61 -19.32 5.22
C GLU A 129 1.88 -18.52 6.30
N MET A 130 1.88 -17.19 6.24
CA MET A 130 1.15 -16.33 7.18
C MET A 130 -0.36 -16.62 7.18
N ALA A 131 -0.99 -16.68 6.00
CA ALA A 131 -2.43 -16.92 5.87
C ALA A 131 -2.85 -18.34 6.26
N ASN A 132 -1.93 -19.30 6.17
CA ASN A 132 -2.13 -20.71 6.51
C ASN A 132 -1.30 -21.13 7.74
N ALA A 133 -0.90 -20.17 8.60
CA ALA A 133 -0.07 -20.41 9.75
C ALA A 133 -0.62 -21.56 10.61
N LYS A 134 0.26 -22.46 11.02
CA LYS A 134 -0.05 -23.57 11.93
C LYS A 134 0.33 -23.26 13.36
N SER A 135 1.14 -22.21 13.54
CA SER A 135 1.55 -21.69 14.84
C SER A 135 1.59 -20.16 14.79
N VAL A 136 1.00 -19.52 15.79
CA VAL A 136 0.95 -18.06 15.93
C VAL A 136 1.39 -17.66 17.34
N ALA A 137 2.38 -16.79 17.43
CA ALA A 137 2.76 -16.14 18.68
C ALA A 137 2.13 -14.75 18.75
N VAL A 138 1.50 -14.41 19.87
CA VAL A 138 0.91 -13.09 20.12
C VAL A 138 1.68 -12.38 21.20
N VAL A 139 2.53 -11.44 20.83
CA VAL A 139 3.33 -10.61 21.76
C VAL A 139 2.48 -9.45 22.26
N GLY A 140 2.39 -9.32 23.58
CA GLY A 140 1.47 -8.39 24.23
C GLY A 140 0.08 -8.99 24.47
N ALA A 141 -0.03 -10.32 24.44
CA ALA A 141 -1.28 -11.01 24.78
C ALA A 141 -1.73 -10.66 26.20
N THR A 142 -3.01 -10.34 26.37
CA THR A 142 -3.63 -9.97 27.65
C THR A 142 -4.86 -10.84 27.91
N ARG A 143 -5.30 -10.86 29.15
CA ARG A 143 -6.64 -11.36 29.49
C ARG A 143 -7.70 -10.40 28.93
N PRO A 144 -8.93 -10.85 28.69
CA PRO A 144 -10.00 -9.96 28.24
C PRO A 144 -10.13 -8.75 29.17
N GLU A 145 -10.29 -7.57 28.59
CA GLU A 145 -10.50 -6.33 29.33
C GLU A 145 -11.93 -6.23 29.85
N ALA A 146 -12.16 -5.35 30.83
CA ALA A 146 -13.48 -5.11 31.41
C ALA A 146 -14.51 -4.56 30.39
N ASN A 147 -14.03 -3.94 29.30
CA ASN A 147 -14.86 -3.47 28.17
C ASN A 147 -15.27 -4.58 27.20
N GLY A 148 -14.83 -5.83 27.42
CA GLY A 148 -15.14 -6.99 26.60
C GLY A 148 -14.17 -7.24 25.44
N PHE A 149 -13.23 -6.34 25.14
CA PHE A 149 -12.24 -6.58 24.09
C PHE A 149 -11.25 -7.69 24.51
N SER A 150 -11.17 -8.71 23.69
CA SER A 150 -10.39 -9.92 23.99
C SER A 150 -8.92 -9.83 23.56
N GLY A 151 -8.48 -8.72 22.98
CA GLY A 151 -7.16 -8.58 22.34
C GLY A 151 -6.95 -9.55 21.19
N MET A 152 -5.83 -9.45 20.48
CA MET A 152 -5.53 -10.29 19.32
C MET A 152 -5.52 -11.78 19.64
N PHE A 153 -4.97 -12.15 20.79
CA PHE A 153 -4.97 -13.54 21.26
C PHE A 153 -6.38 -14.08 21.47
N GLY A 154 -7.22 -13.32 22.17
CA GLY A 154 -8.60 -13.68 22.45
C GLY A 154 -9.47 -13.74 21.17
N CYS A 155 -9.28 -12.81 20.25
CA CYS A 155 -9.98 -12.83 18.95
C CYS A 155 -9.73 -14.15 18.21
N MET A 156 -8.48 -14.55 18.08
CA MET A 156 -8.12 -15.81 17.40
C MET A 156 -8.68 -17.03 18.12
N ARG A 157 -8.54 -17.07 19.45
CA ARG A 157 -9.04 -18.17 20.26
C ARG A 157 -10.56 -18.29 20.17
N ASN A 158 -11.29 -17.19 20.34
CA ASN A 158 -12.74 -17.17 20.34
C ASN A 158 -13.31 -17.49 18.95
N PHE A 159 -12.61 -17.12 17.89
CA PHE A 159 -12.97 -17.49 16.54
C PHE A 159 -12.70 -18.98 16.23
N GLY A 160 -11.99 -19.67 17.13
CA GLY A 160 -11.70 -21.10 17.04
C GLY A 160 -10.51 -21.43 16.15
N TYR A 161 -9.45 -20.62 16.20
CA TYR A 161 -8.21 -20.89 15.48
C TYR A 161 -7.70 -22.32 15.75
N ARG A 162 -7.35 -23.04 14.68
CA ARG A 162 -7.06 -24.47 14.73
C ARG A 162 -5.57 -24.81 14.89
N GLY A 163 -4.69 -23.81 14.79
CA GLY A 163 -3.25 -23.97 14.98
C GLY A 163 -2.83 -23.83 16.45
N ARG A 164 -1.53 -23.92 16.69
CA ARG A 164 -0.94 -23.66 18.01
C ARG A 164 -0.88 -22.15 18.24
N LEU A 165 -1.41 -21.72 19.37
CA LEU A 165 -1.49 -20.30 19.73
C LEU A 165 -0.67 -20.06 21.00
N TYR A 166 0.36 -19.23 20.89
CA TYR A 166 1.32 -18.92 21.94
C TYR A 166 1.14 -17.49 22.46
N PRO A 167 0.53 -17.28 23.63
CA PRO A 167 0.52 -15.97 24.25
C PRO A 167 1.92 -15.64 24.77
N VAL A 168 2.46 -14.48 24.40
CA VAL A 168 3.76 -13.99 24.86
C VAL A 168 3.54 -12.74 25.71
N ASN A 169 3.80 -12.87 27.01
CA ASN A 169 3.69 -11.79 27.99
C ASN A 169 4.60 -12.06 29.19
N PRO A 170 5.58 -11.20 29.51
CA PRO A 170 6.52 -11.43 30.62
C PRO A 170 5.90 -11.37 32.01
N ARG A 171 4.66 -10.90 32.16
CA ARG A 171 3.97 -10.72 33.41
C ARG A 171 2.94 -11.81 33.72
N LEU A 172 2.64 -12.68 32.78
CA LEU A 172 1.60 -13.70 32.90
C LEU A 172 2.20 -15.11 32.79
N GLN A 173 1.71 -16.03 33.62
CA GLN A 173 2.06 -17.45 33.52
C GLN A 173 1.13 -18.21 32.56
N ASP A 174 -0.13 -17.77 32.51
CA ASP A 174 -1.16 -18.31 31.64
C ASP A 174 -2.19 -17.23 31.25
N ILE A 175 -2.90 -17.47 30.16
CA ILE A 175 -4.12 -16.76 29.79
C ILE A 175 -5.20 -17.81 29.55
N ASP A 176 -6.21 -17.85 30.44
CA ASP A 176 -7.34 -18.78 30.42
C ASP A 176 -6.90 -20.25 30.27
N GLY A 177 -5.90 -20.66 31.05
CA GLY A 177 -5.36 -22.01 31.07
C GLY A 177 -4.37 -22.35 29.95
N ILE A 178 -4.10 -21.41 29.02
CA ILE A 178 -3.05 -21.56 28.01
C ILE A 178 -1.76 -20.94 28.53
N ARG A 179 -0.70 -21.75 28.61
CA ARG A 179 0.62 -21.29 29.08
C ARG A 179 1.10 -20.08 28.31
N ALA A 180 1.45 -19.01 29.03
CA ALA A 180 2.10 -17.84 28.49
C ALA A 180 3.64 -17.97 28.55
N TYR A 181 4.30 -17.37 27.58
CA TYR A 181 5.75 -17.35 27.45
C TYR A 181 6.28 -15.95 27.72
N PRO A 182 7.41 -15.79 28.42
CA PRO A 182 7.92 -14.44 28.76
C PRO A 182 8.45 -13.68 27.55
N ASN A 183 8.94 -14.37 26.53
CA ASN A 183 9.53 -13.82 25.30
C ASN A 183 9.47 -14.84 24.15
N LEU A 184 9.88 -14.44 22.94
CA LEU A 184 9.87 -15.31 21.76
C LEU A 184 10.94 -16.41 21.83
N SER A 185 12.07 -16.14 22.47
CA SER A 185 13.15 -17.13 22.61
C SER A 185 12.80 -18.30 23.53
N SER A 186 11.77 -18.16 24.36
CA SER A 186 11.27 -19.23 25.23
C SER A 186 10.19 -20.12 24.58
N LEU A 187 9.77 -19.81 23.36
CA LEU A 187 8.79 -20.62 22.62
C LEU A 187 9.37 -22.00 22.28
N PRO A 188 8.54 -23.05 22.22
CA PRO A 188 8.98 -24.40 21.90
C PRO A 188 9.36 -24.58 20.42
N GLU A 189 9.01 -23.62 19.55
CA GLU A 189 9.27 -23.63 18.11
C GLU A 189 9.33 -22.22 17.55
N ILE A 190 9.83 -22.05 16.35
CA ILE A 190 9.68 -20.82 15.56
C ILE A 190 8.23 -20.76 15.05
N ALA A 191 7.45 -19.78 15.50
CA ALA A 191 6.07 -19.61 15.06
C ALA A 191 6.02 -19.13 13.61
N ASP A 192 5.05 -19.65 12.84
CA ASP A 192 4.85 -19.29 11.43
C ASP A 192 4.45 -17.81 11.26
N LEU A 193 3.80 -17.24 12.28
CA LEU A 193 3.40 -15.83 12.33
C LEU A 193 3.58 -15.28 13.76
N VAL A 194 4.16 -14.09 13.87
CA VAL A 194 4.21 -13.33 15.12
C VAL A 194 3.31 -12.11 14.97
N ILE A 195 2.33 -11.99 15.87
CA ILE A 195 1.46 -10.81 15.99
C ILE A 195 1.99 -9.94 17.14
N ILE A 196 2.26 -8.67 16.88
CA ILE A 196 2.77 -7.71 17.85
C ILE A 196 1.66 -6.72 18.21
N SER A 197 1.26 -6.73 19.48
CA SER A 197 0.24 -5.86 20.07
C SER A 197 0.76 -5.24 21.37
N VAL A 198 1.81 -4.42 21.26
CA VAL A 198 2.45 -3.70 22.36
C VAL A 198 2.53 -2.20 22.01
N PRO A 199 2.73 -1.29 22.98
CA PRO A 199 2.94 0.13 22.69
C PRO A 199 4.07 0.36 21.67
N ALA A 200 3.88 1.32 20.74
CA ALA A 200 4.79 1.58 19.62
C ALA A 200 6.30 1.65 19.99
N PRO A 201 6.71 2.30 21.12
CA PRO A 201 8.13 2.35 21.49
C PRO A 201 8.76 0.98 21.78
N ARG A 202 7.95 -0.06 22.04
CA ARG A 202 8.44 -1.42 22.33
C ARG A 202 8.60 -2.28 21.08
N VAL A 203 8.04 -1.86 19.95
CA VAL A 203 7.95 -2.70 18.74
C VAL A 203 9.33 -2.98 18.15
N ALA A 204 10.23 -2.00 18.11
CA ALA A 204 11.57 -2.18 17.56
C ALA A 204 12.37 -3.29 18.28
N ASP A 205 12.27 -3.35 19.63
CA ASP A 205 12.95 -4.39 20.41
C ASP A 205 12.38 -5.78 20.12
N ILE A 206 11.06 -5.89 19.97
CA ILE A 206 10.41 -7.16 19.59
C ILE A 206 10.83 -7.59 18.18
N LEU A 207 10.97 -6.65 17.23
CA LEU A 207 11.46 -6.98 15.89
C LEU A 207 12.91 -7.46 15.91
N ARG A 208 13.78 -6.87 16.73
CA ARG A 208 15.14 -7.36 16.95
C ARG A 208 15.14 -8.79 17.51
N GLU A 209 14.26 -9.07 18.49
CA GLU A 209 14.10 -10.41 19.03
C GLU A 209 13.57 -11.39 17.95
N CYS A 210 12.58 -11.01 17.14
CA CYS A 210 12.11 -11.81 16.02
C CYS A 210 13.25 -12.18 15.07
N ALA A 211 14.09 -11.20 14.69
CA ALA A 211 15.23 -11.43 13.82
C ALA A 211 16.24 -12.40 14.43
N ALA A 212 16.58 -12.23 15.72
CA ALA A 212 17.54 -13.06 16.46
C ALA A 212 17.05 -14.50 16.65
N THR A 213 15.74 -14.71 16.82
CA THR A 213 15.14 -16.04 17.03
C THR A 213 14.69 -16.74 15.75
N GLY A 214 14.84 -16.08 14.61
CA GLY A 214 14.50 -16.65 13.29
C GLY A 214 13.04 -16.47 12.85
N HIS A 215 12.20 -15.77 13.63
CA HIS A 215 10.85 -15.41 13.25
C HIS A 215 10.89 -14.35 12.14
N LYS A 216 10.36 -14.65 10.95
CA LYS A 216 10.47 -13.75 9.79
C LYS A 216 9.15 -13.13 9.36
N ASN A 217 8.02 -13.73 9.68
CA ASN A 217 6.70 -13.32 9.27
C ASN A 217 5.99 -12.60 10.42
N ILE A 218 5.75 -11.31 10.26
CA ILE A 218 5.33 -10.43 11.35
C ILE A 218 4.05 -9.68 10.96
N HIS A 219 3.12 -9.58 11.89
CA HIS A 219 1.99 -8.67 11.84
C HIS A 219 2.09 -7.68 13.00
N ILE A 220 2.15 -6.38 12.73
CA ILE A 220 2.15 -5.34 13.75
C ILE A 220 0.78 -4.68 13.80
N PHE A 221 0.02 -5.01 14.84
CA PHE A 221 -1.28 -4.39 15.13
C PHE A 221 -1.10 -2.96 15.67
N SER A 222 -0.07 -2.75 16.48
CA SER A 222 0.19 -1.48 17.18
C SER A 222 0.15 -0.27 16.24
N SER A 223 -0.45 0.82 16.73
CA SER A 223 -0.45 2.16 16.14
C SER A 223 0.47 3.09 16.92
N GLY A 224 0.61 4.36 16.50
CA GLY A 224 1.48 5.36 17.11
C GLY A 224 2.78 5.56 16.33
N PHE A 225 2.74 5.35 15.00
CA PHE A 225 3.84 5.55 14.07
C PHE A 225 3.60 6.76 13.17
N LYS A 226 4.05 6.73 11.93
CA LYS A 226 3.94 7.86 10.98
C LYS A 226 2.52 8.37 10.74
N GLU A 227 1.50 7.53 10.94
CA GLU A 227 0.09 7.91 10.78
C GLU A 227 -0.36 8.98 11.78
N THR A 228 0.34 9.16 12.89
CA THR A 228 0.04 10.24 13.85
C THR A 228 0.40 11.62 13.32
N GLY A 229 1.31 11.69 12.34
CA GLY A 229 1.88 12.95 11.85
C GLY A 229 2.85 13.64 12.83
N GLU A 230 3.10 13.05 13.99
CA GLU A 230 3.99 13.56 15.04
C GLU A 230 5.44 13.13 14.77
N GLU A 231 6.41 13.97 15.17
CA GLU A 231 7.85 13.67 14.99
C GLU A 231 8.25 12.34 15.62
N GLU A 232 7.72 12.05 16.81
CA GLU A 232 8.01 10.80 17.51
C GLU A 232 7.47 9.59 16.77
N GLY A 233 6.25 9.65 16.23
CA GLY A 233 5.68 8.57 15.42
C GLY A 233 6.47 8.32 14.13
N ILE A 234 6.93 9.40 13.47
CA ILE A 234 7.78 9.32 12.29
C ILE A 234 9.13 8.68 12.63
N ARG A 235 9.74 9.06 13.76
CA ARG A 235 11.01 8.51 14.26
C ARG A 235 10.87 6.99 14.52
N LEU A 236 9.82 6.59 15.25
CA LEU A 236 9.55 5.19 15.56
C LEU A 236 9.31 4.37 14.28
N GLN A 237 8.59 4.92 13.30
CA GLN A 237 8.40 4.27 12.00
C GLN A 237 9.73 3.98 11.32
N LYS A 238 10.63 4.97 11.26
CA LYS A 238 11.95 4.85 10.63
C LYS A 238 12.83 3.82 11.35
N GLU A 239 12.75 3.76 12.67
CA GLU A 239 13.47 2.77 13.48
C GLU A 239 13.02 1.35 13.12
N ILE A 240 11.71 1.07 13.10
CA ILE A 240 11.20 -0.27 12.76
C ILE A 240 11.45 -0.63 11.29
N GLU A 241 11.49 0.35 10.37
CA GLU A 241 11.88 0.13 8.97
C GLU A 241 13.32 -0.39 8.86
N THR A 242 14.24 0.25 9.59
CA THR A 242 15.65 -0.14 9.64
C THR A 242 15.81 -1.56 10.20
N VAL A 243 15.21 -1.82 11.36
CA VAL A 243 15.29 -3.14 12.02
C VAL A 243 14.68 -4.25 11.14
N ALA A 244 13.56 -3.97 10.49
CA ALA A 244 12.91 -4.94 9.61
C ALA A 244 13.77 -5.26 8.37
N ALA A 245 14.40 -4.25 7.79
CA ALA A 245 15.29 -4.40 6.64
C ALA A 245 16.55 -5.22 7.00
N GLU A 246 17.23 -4.86 8.08
CA GLU A 246 18.42 -5.56 8.59
C GLU A 246 18.11 -7.01 8.98
N GLY A 247 16.96 -7.24 9.63
CA GLY A 247 16.48 -8.56 10.02
C GLY A 247 15.94 -9.41 8.88
N GLY A 248 15.71 -8.84 7.69
CA GLY A 248 15.05 -9.51 6.57
C GLY A 248 13.61 -9.92 6.92
N LEU A 249 12.90 -9.10 7.72
CA LEU A 249 11.57 -9.39 8.20
C LEU A 249 10.50 -9.02 7.17
N ARG A 250 9.46 -9.82 7.08
CA ARG A 250 8.28 -9.58 6.26
C ARG A 250 7.16 -9.12 7.18
N VAL A 251 6.80 -7.85 7.06
CA VAL A 251 5.93 -7.17 8.01
C VAL A 251 4.65 -6.70 7.34
N ILE A 252 3.51 -7.13 7.87
CA ILE A 252 2.19 -6.56 7.63
C ILE A 252 1.93 -5.52 8.71
N GLY A 253 1.51 -4.32 8.32
CA GLY A 253 1.34 -3.19 9.24
C GLY A 253 2.52 -2.20 9.18
N PRO A 254 2.77 -1.44 10.27
CA PRO A 254 1.96 -1.31 11.50
C PRO A 254 0.59 -0.67 11.28
N ASN A 255 -0.16 -0.47 12.38
CA ASN A 255 -1.46 0.18 12.38
C ASN A 255 -2.49 -0.54 11.48
N CYS A 256 -2.67 -1.83 11.67
CA CYS A 256 -3.58 -2.63 10.86
C CYS A 256 -4.19 -3.81 11.64
N MET A 257 -5.32 -4.28 11.13
CA MET A 257 -6.04 -5.42 11.74
C MET A 257 -5.46 -6.79 11.33
N GLY A 258 -4.67 -6.89 10.25
CA GLY A 258 -4.05 -8.14 9.81
C GLY A 258 -4.98 -9.04 9.02
N PHE A 259 -5.11 -10.31 9.43
CA PHE A 259 -5.79 -11.36 8.66
C PHE A 259 -7.20 -11.72 9.15
N TYR A 260 -8.08 -11.96 8.19
CA TYR A 260 -9.27 -12.76 8.35
C TYR A 260 -9.26 -13.87 7.31
N VAL A 261 -9.14 -15.13 7.76
CA VAL A 261 -9.14 -16.33 6.92
C VAL A 261 -10.15 -17.34 7.50
N PRO A 262 -11.41 -17.27 7.09
CA PRO A 262 -12.50 -18.08 7.66
C PRO A 262 -12.23 -19.59 7.66
N LYS A 263 -11.63 -20.10 6.58
CA LYS A 263 -11.28 -21.51 6.43
C LYS A 263 -10.37 -22.02 7.54
N ASN A 264 -9.39 -21.23 7.94
CA ASN A 264 -8.39 -21.58 8.96
C ASN A 264 -8.80 -21.11 10.36
N ARG A 265 -9.97 -20.47 10.47
CA ARG A 265 -10.43 -19.83 11.72
C ARG A 265 -9.42 -18.82 12.24
N MET A 266 -8.69 -18.14 11.35
CA MET A 266 -7.80 -17.04 11.69
C MET A 266 -8.58 -15.73 11.60
N LEU A 267 -8.61 -15.01 12.71
CA LEU A 267 -9.27 -13.71 12.83
C LEU A 267 -8.54 -12.85 13.85
N THR A 268 -8.16 -11.64 13.46
CA THR A 268 -7.46 -10.67 14.31
C THR A 268 -8.34 -9.49 14.75
N TRP A 269 -9.65 -9.59 14.54
CA TRP A 269 -10.68 -8.68 15.09
C TRP A 269 -11.85 -9.46 15.65
N GLU A 270 -12.86 -8.78 16.16
CA GLU A 270 -14.02 -9.44 16.76
C GLU A 270 -15.18 -9.59 15.77
N ASN A 271 -16.06 -10.56 16.06
CA ASN A 271 -17.37 -10.71 15.40
C ASN A 271 -17.32 -10.81 13.87
N ALA A 272 -16.63 -11.81 13.34
CA ALA A 272 -16.69 -12.14 11.92
C ALA A 272 -17.35 -13.51 11.66
N SER A 273 -17.90 -13.67 10.48
CA SER A 273 -18.50 -14.92 10.03
C SER A 273 -17.45 -15.99 9.75
N THR A 274 -17.83 -17.23 9.92
CA THR A 274 -16.99 -18.39 9.53
C THR A 274 -17.23 -18.84 8.10
N LYS A 275 -18.07 -18.11 7.36
CA LYS A 275 -18.45 -18.44 5.99
C LYS A 275 -17.30 -18.25 5.03
N THR A 276 -16.92 -19.29 4.33
CA THR A 276 -15.95 -19.24 3.24
C THR A 276 -16.63 -18.87 1.92
N GLY A 277 -15.87 -18.23 1.03
CA GLY A 277 -16.34 -17.83 -0.30
C GLY A 277 -15.22 -17.32 -1.17
N PRO A 278 -15.50 -16.90 -2.42
CA PRO A 278 -14.47 -16.55 -3.39
C PRO A 278 -13.94 -15.12 -3.29
N VAL A 279 -14.48 -14.29 -2.41
CA VAL A 279 -14.07 -12.87 -2.29
C VAL A 279 -12.82 -12.76 -1.43
N SER A 280 -11.85 -11.99 -1.88
CA SER A 280 -10.72 -11.55 -1.06
C SER A 280 -10.62 -10.04 -1.04
N LEU A 281 -10.21 -9.49 0.11
CA LEU A 281 -10.05 -8.07 0.34
C LEU A 281 -8.59 -7.73 0.69
N ILE A 282 -8.08 -6.67 0.09
CA ILE A 282 -6.84 -5.99 0.46
C ILE A 282 -7.22 -4.60 0.95
N SER A 283 -6.93 -4.24 2.19
CA SER A 283 -7.35 -2.96 2.77
C SER A 283 -6.22 -2.25 3.52
N GLN A 284 -5.99 -0.97 3.21
CA GLN A 284 -5.14 -0.12 4.04
C GLN A 284 -5.79 0.22 5.38
N SER A 285 -7.11 0.30 5.42
CA SER A 285 -7.88 0.61 6.62
C SER A 285 -8.33 -0.68 7.34
N GLY A 286 -8.05 -0.76 8.64
CA GLY A 286 -8.50 -1.86 9.50
C GLY A 286 -10.01 -1.88 9.68
N GLY A 287 -10.61 -0.74 10.00
CA GLY A 287 -12.07 -0.60 10.16
C GLY A 287 -12.81 -1.00 8.89
N ASN A 288 -12.38 -0.47 7.73
CA ASN A 288 -13.00 -0.86 6.45
C ASN A 288 -12.83 -2.36 6.13
N ALA A 289 -11.73 -2.99 6.55
CA ALA A 289 -11.57 -4.44 6.37
C ALA A 289 -12.61 -5.22 7.17
N GLN A 290 -12.83 -4.84 8.42
CA GLN A 290 -13.82 -5.45 9.30
C GLN A 290 -15.24 -5.19 8.81
N ASP A 291 -15.60 -3.91 8.62
CA ASP A 291 -16.97 -3.51 8.28
C ASP A 291 -17.41 -4.06 6.92
N PHE A 292 -16.55 -3.98 5.91
CA PHE A 292 -16.84 -4.52 4.59
C PHE A 292 -17.01 -6.04 4.61
N SER A 293 -16.14 -6.75 5.34
CA SER A 293 -16.23 -8.21 5.44
C SER A 293 -17.50 -8.64 6.15
N ASN A 294 -17.84 -7.99 7.27
CA ASN A 294 -19.04 -8.28 8.04
C ASN A 294 -20.30 -7.92 7.24
N TYR A 295 -20.33 -6.72 6.64
CA TYR A 295 -21.49 -6.26 5.87
C TYR A 295 -21.82 -7.16 4.68
N LEU A 296 -20.82 -7.56 3.90
CA LEU A 296 -21.04 -8.49 2.79
C LEU A 296 -21.53 -9.86 3.25
N THR A 297 -21.01 -10.35 4.38
CA THR A 297 -21.40 -11.64 4.89
C THR A 297 -22.79 -11.61 5.53
N ASP A 298 -23.08 -10.61 6.35
CA ASP A 298 -24.32 -10.57 7.15
C ASP A 298 -25.53 -10.14 6.32
N VAL A 299 -25.32 -9.21 5.36
CA VAL A 299 -26.42 -8.64 4.56
C VAL A 299 -26.62 -9.39 3.25
N TYR A 300 -25.52 -9.77 2.59
CA TYR A 300 -25.57 -10.37 1.24
C TYR A 300 -25.22 -11.86 1.21
N ASP A 301 -24.93 -12.43 2.36
CA ASP A 301 -24.53 -13.84 2.46
C ASP A 301 -23.29 -14.21 1.62
N ILE A 302 -22.39 -13.24 1.38
CA ILE A 302 -21.15 -13.39 0.60
C ILE A 302 -20.01 -13.77 1.54
N GLY A 303 -19.44 -14.97 1.35
CA GLY A 303 -18.29 -15.44 2.12
C GLY A 303 -16.95 -14.96 1.55
N PHE A 304 -15.91 -15.06 2.38
CA PHE A 304 -14.55 -14.65 2.07
C PHE A 304 -13.58 -15.82 1.95
N ALA A 305 -12.64 -15.72 1.02
CA ALA A 305 -11.42 -16.53 1.02
C ALA A 305 -10.43 -15.95 2.04
N LYS A 306 -10.10 -14.68 1.88
CA LYS A 306 -9.16 -13.94 2.75
C LYS A 306 -9.49 -12.46 2.78
N SER A 307 -9.27 -11.80 3.94
CA SER A 307 -9.19 -10.36 4.04
C SER A 307 -7.87 -9.99 4.71
N ILE A 308 -7.12 -9.06 4.12
CA ILE A 308 -5.80 -8.64 4.56
C ILE A 308 -5.82 -7.13 4.78
N SER A 309 -5.79 -6.70 6.05
CA SER A 309 -5.57 -5.31 6.42
C SER A 309 -4.08 -5.09 6.66
N TYR A 310 -3.48 -4.04 6.04
CA TYR A 310 -2.03 -3.87 6.04
C TYR A 310 -1.51 -2.49 6.47
N GLY A 311 -2.40 -1.53 6.79
CA GLY A 311 -2.06 -0.25 7.42
C GLY A 311 -0.95 0.55 6.71
N ASN A 312 0.11 0.89 7.46
CA ASN A 312 1.19 1.76 6.98
C ASN A 312 2.12 1.11 5.93
N ALA A 313 1.94 -0.19 5.64
CA ALA A 313 2.71 -0.91 4.62
C ALA A 313 4.24 -0.85 4.84
N LEU A 314 4.76 -1.38 5.95
CA LEU A 314 6.18 -1.30 6.28
C LEU A 314 7.07 -1.94 5.20
N THR A 315 7.00 -3.27 5.07
CA THR A 315 7.80 -4.03 4.10
C THR A 315 6.97 -4.68 3.00
N LEU A 316 5.70 -4.99 3.26
CA LEU A 316 4.73 -5.55 2.31
C LEU A 316 3.66 -4.52 1.99
N ASP A 317 3.24 -4.45 0.73
CA ASP A 317 2.25 -3.47 0.27
C ASP A 317 1.15 -4.08 -0.62
N SER A 318 0.26 -3.21 -1.13
CA SER A 318 -0.87 -3.59 -1.98
C SER A 318 -0.49 -4.43 -3.19
N THR A 319 0.69 -4.20 -3.77
CA THR A 319 1.15 -4.92 -4.96
C THR A 319 1.62 -6.33 -4.64
N ASP A 320 2.18 -6.54 -3.45
CA ASP A 320 2.58 -7.87 -2.95
C ASP A 320 1.35 -8.74 -2.66
N PHE A 321 0.35 -8.17 -1.98
CA PHE A 321 -0.91 -8.86 -1.68
C PHE A 321 -1.71 -9.16 -2.94
N LEU A 322 -1.73 -8.23 -3.91
CA LEU A 322 -2.40 -8.42 -5.18
C LEU A 322 -1.77 -9.58 -5.98
N ASP A 323 -0.43 -9.65 -6.06
CA ASP A 323 0.27 -10.77 -6.73
C ASP A 323 0.04 -12.11 -6.02
N TYR A 324 -0.05 -12.11 -4.69
CA TYR A 324 -0.38 -13.30 -3.90
C TYR A 324 -1.80 -13.80 -4.20
N LEU A 325 -2.83 -12.94 -4.04
CA LEU A 325 -4.24 -13.30 -4.23
C LEU A 325 -4.58 -13.65 -5.68
N ALA A 326 -3.87 -13.07 -6.64
CA ALA A 326 -4.02 -13.43 -8.05
C ALA A 326 -3.76 -14.91 -8.33
N ARG A 327 -2.88 -15.54 -7.55
CA ARG A 327 -2.48 -16.94 -7.67
C ARG A 327 -3.18 -17.87 -6.68
N ASP A 328 -3.81 -17.29 -5.67
CA ASP A 328 -4.56 -18.07 -4.67
C ASP A 328 -5.78 -18.74 -5.30
N ARG A 329 -5.87 -20.05 -5.16
CA ARG A 329 -6.95 -20.86 -5.78
C ARG A 329 -8.32 -20.62 -5.15
N GLU A 330 -8.37 -20.15 -3.92
CA GLU A 330 -9.61 -19.88 -3.19
C GLU A 330 -10.19 -18.51 -3.55
N THR A 331 -9.33 -17.58 -4.00
CA THR A 331 -9.73 -16.24 -4.43
C THR A 331 -10.28 -16.25 -5.85
N GLY A 332 -11.54 -15.90 -6.02
CA GLY A 332 -12.18 -15.70 -7.32
C GLY A 332 -12.33 -14.24 -7.71
N ILE A 333 -12.53 -13.35 -6.72
CA ILE A 333 -12.71 -11.92 -6.88
C ILE A 333 -11.77 -11.21 -5.90
N ILE A 334 -11.03 -10.21 -6.37
CA ILE A 334 -10.16 -9.39 -5.53
C ILE A 334 -10.79 -8.02 -5.37
N THR A 335 -11.01 -7.60 -4.13
CA THR A 335 -11.45 -6.25 -3.80
C THR A 335 -10.31 -5.51 -3.09
N MET A 336 -10.16 -4.21 -3.35
CA MET A 336 -9.09 -3.40 -2.77
C MET A 336 -9.65 -2.08 -2.26
N TYR A 337 -9.30 -1.72 -1.02
CA TYR A 337 -9.48 -0.39 -0.45
C TYR A 337 -8.10 0.28 -0.34
N LEU A 338 -7.88 1.34 -1.11
CA LEU A 338 -6.59 2.00 -1.22
C LEU A 338 -6.68 3.48 -0.86
N GLU A 339 -5.80 3.93 0.03
CA GLU A 339 -5.59 5.33 0.39
C GLU A 339 -4.41 5.93 -0.37
N GLY A 340 -3.38 5.12 -0.60
CA GLY A 340 -2.21 5.44 -1.39
C GLY A 340 -1.53 4.18 -1.91
N VAL A 341 -0.58 4.32 -2.82
CA VAL A 341 0.24 3.21 -3.33
C VAL A 341 1.69 3.63 -3.42
N LYS A 342 2.62 2.73 -3.09
CA LYS A 342 4.06 2.98 -3.19
C LYS A 342 4.54 2.96 -4.65
N ASP A 343 4.06 2.01 -5.44
CA ASP A 343 4.39 1.86 -6.86
C ASP A 343 3.11 1.76 -7.70
N GLY A 344 2.60 2.93 -8.11
CA GLY A 344 1.37 3.02 -8.93
C GLY A 344 1.51 2.38 -10.31
N ARG A 345 2.73 2.36 -10.89
CA ARG A 345 2.99 1.71 -12.16
C ARG A 345 2.88 0.19 -12.04
N LEU A 346 3.56 -0.38 -11.05
CA LEU A 346 3.48 -1.82 -10.79
C LEU A 346 2.04 -2.25 -10.51
N LEU A 347 1.29 -1.46 -9.72
CA LEU A 347 -0.12 -1.72 -9.46
C LEU A 347 -0.92 -1.74 -10.78
N LEU A 348 -0.76 -0.74 -11.63
CA LEU A 348 -1.49 -0.65 -12.92
C LEU A 348 -1.16 -1.84 -13.83
N GLU A 349 0.11 -2.21 -13.96
CA GLU A 349 0.56 -3.36 -14.75
C GLU A 349 -0.04 -4.67 -14.22
N GLN A 350 -0.02 -4.86 -12.89
CA GLN A 350 -0.60 -6.02 -12.25
C GLN A 350 -2.11 -6.09 -12.43
N VAL A 351 -2.83 -4.98 -12.18
CA VAL A 351 -4.29 -4.93 -12.35
C VAL A 351 -4.69 -5.25 -13.79
N LYS A 352 -4.03 -4.64 -14.79
CA LYS A 352 -4.29 -4.92 -16.21
C LYS A 352 -4.12 -6.41 -16.56
N LYS A 353 -3.13 -7.06 -15.96
CA LYS A 353 -2.84 -8.48 -16.18
C LYS A 353 -3.83 -9.38 -15.43
N ILE A 354 -4.05 -9.09 -14.15
CA ILE A 354 -4.83 -9.94 -13.24
C ILE A 354 -6.31 -9.87 -13.57
N ASN A 355 -6.83 -8.69 -13.91
CA ASN A 355 -8.25 -8.48 -14.23
C ASN A 355 -8.73 -9.30 -15.45
N ARG A 356 -7.80 -9.84 -16.26
CA ARG A 356 -8.12 -10.81 -17.33
C ARG A 356 -8.39 -12.22 -16.81
N LEU A 357 -7.97 -12.51 -15.59
CA LEU A 357 -8.06 -13.84 -14.96
C LEU A 357 -9.07 -13.87 -13.82
N LYS A 358 -9.06 -12.82 -12.99
CA LYS A 358 -9.94 -12.63 -11.83
C LYS A 358 -10.38 -11.17 -11.78
N PRO A 359 -11.67 -10.86 -11.58
CA PRO A 359 -12.13 -9.49 -11.40
C PRO A 359 -11.37 -8.80 -10.27
N VAL A 360 -10.89 -7.58 -10.52
CA VAL A 360 -10.25 -6.70 -9.54
C VAL A 360 -11.09 -5.45 -9.40
N ILE A 361 -11.63 -5.22 -8.21
CA ILE A 361 -12.48 -4.05 -7.88
C ILE A 361 -11.70 -3.17 -6.92
N ILE A 362 -11.44 -1.93 -7.30
CA ILE A 362 -10.66 -0.99 -6.50
C ILE A 362 -11.55 0.16 -6.03
N TYR A 363 -11.64 0.32 -4.71
CA TYR A 363 -12.16 1.52 -4.09
C TYR A 363 -10.99 2.41 -3.66
N LYS A 364 -10.81 3.55 -4.34
CA LYS A 364 -9.80 4.56 -4.00
C LYS A 364 -10.42 5.64 -3.16
N SER A 365 -9.95 5.77 -1.93
CA SER A 365 -10.37 6.86 -1.04
C SER A 365 -9.49 8.10 -1.23
N GLY A 366 -9.96 9.26 -0.74
CA GLY A 366 -9.19 10.50 -0.81
C GLY A 366 -9.15 11.17 -2.18
N LEU A 367 -10.13 10.91 -3.05
CA LEU A 367 -10.20 11.54 -4.39
C LEU A 367 -10.72 12.99 -4.33
N THR A 368 -11.51 13.36 -3.31
CA THR A 368 -11.97 14.73 -3.08
C THR A 368 -11.03 15.47 -2.12
N GLU A 369 -11.05 16.80 -2.12
CA GLU A 369 -10.22 17.60 -1.20
C GLU A 369 -10.45 17.26 0.28
N SER A 370 -11.72 17.10 0.68
CA SER A 370 -12.06 16.68 2.05
C SER A 370 -11.63 15.25 2.33
N GLY A 371 -11.78 14.34 1.36
CA GLY A 371 -11.30 12.97 1.45
C GLY A 371 -9.78 12.90 1.49
N ALA A 372 -9.06 13.74 0.71
CA ALA A 372 -7.61 13.82 0.74
C ALA A 372 -7.08 14.28 2.11
N ARG A 373 -7.71 15.29 2.73
CA ARG A 373 -7.40 15.70 4.10
C ARG A 373 -7.65 14.60 5.12
N ALA A 374 -8.76 13.88 5.00
CA ALA A 374 -9.07 12.75 5.89
C ALA A 374 -8.02 11.62 5.77
N VAL A 375 -7.65 11.23 4.56
CA VAL A 375 -6.62 10.19 4.31
C VAL A 375 -5.25 10.63 4.82
N SER A 376 -4.86 11.89 4.57
CA SER A 376 -3.59 12.45 5.04
C SER A 376 -3.49 12.43 6.58
N SER A 377 -4.58 12.75 7.27
CA SER A 377 -4.63 12.70 8.74
C SER A 377 -4.71 11.28 9.32
N HIS A 378 -5.16 10.29 8.53
CA HIS A 378 -5.39 8.93 9.01
C HIS A 378 -4.19 7.99 8.78
N THR A 379 -3.47 8.13 7.68
CA THR A 379 -2.37 7.20 7.30
C THR A 379 -1.06 7.90 6.94
N GLY A 380 -1.03 9.24 6.94
CA GLY A 380 0.12 9.99 6.45
C GLY A 380 0.40 9.76 4.95
N SER A 381 -0.54 9.17 4.23
CA SER A 381 -0.42 8.93 2.79
C SER A 381 -0.83 10.14 2.00
N LEU A 382 0.00 10.56 1.03
CA LEU A 382 -0.41 11.58 0.06
C LEU A 382 -1.48 10.96 -0.86
N ALA A 383 -2.69 11.50 -0.80
CA ALA A 383 -3.75 11.14 -1.73
C ALA A 383 -3.37 11.67 -3.12
N GLY A 384 -3.15 10.77 -4.07
CA GLY A 384 -2.96 11.16 -5.47
C GLY A 384 -4.23 11.82 -6.02
N GLY A 385 -4.07 12.86 -6.85
CA GLY A 385 -5.21 13.56 -7.44
C GLY A 385 -6.15 12.62 -8.24
N GLU A 386 -7.45 12.92 -8.24
CA GLU A 386 -8.49 12.11 -8.92
C GLU A 386 -8.14 11.78 -10.38
N LYS A 387 -7.56 12.74 -11.11
CA LYS A 387 -7.18 12.60 -12.52
C LYS A 387 -6.09 11.56 -12.78
N ILE A 388 -5.26 11.22 -11.76
CA ILE A 388 -4.23 10.18 -11.87
C ILE A 388 -4.83 8.78 -11.77
N TRP A 389 -5.97 8.66 -11.08
CA TRP A 389 -6.63 7.38 -10.83
C TRP A 389 -7.68 7.01 -11.88
N LYS A 390 -8.17 7.96 -12.65
CA LYS A 390 -9.03 7.76 -13.82
C LYS A 390 -8.22 7.43 -15.08
#